data_858db90d02efc949c10b06986bd7e2ba
#
_entry.id   858db90d02efc949c10b06986bd7e2ba
#
_cell.length_a   1.000
_cell.length_b   1.000
_cell.length_c   1.000
_cell.angle_alpha   90.00
_cell.angle_beta   90.00
_cell.angle_gamma   90.00
#
_symmetry.space_group_name_H-M   'P 1'
#
loop_
_entity.id
_entity.type
_entity.pdbx_description
1 polymer ?
#
loop_
_entity_poly.entity_id
_entity_poly.type
_entity_poly.pdbx_seq_one_letter_code
_entity_poly.pdbx_strand_id
1 'polypeptide(L)'
;MNLISKEVMHVGEMASGAALTVPVYRIKGSDQGPNVYIQANMHGAEVQGNAVIFQLLELLKNIELKGSITLVPYANPVGCNHKNGEYTLGRFDPITGVNWNRMYHFDESIIEPFAQAHLTQSNVEIAQAFQALMVEQVSQKLNHTVYGITTGQRIAYQLQLLAHQADLVLDLHTGPISSKHLYCPDYARASAEYFDIPHVLFIPNGFDG
;
A
#
# COMPACT_ATOMS: atom_id res chain seq x y z
N MET A 1 -22.57 -7.25 -11.97
CA MET A 1 -21.35 -8.07 -12.08
C MET A 1 -20.18 -7.13 -12.04
N ASN A 2 -19.20 -7.37 -11.16
CA ASN A 2 -18.06 -6.47 -11.03
C ASN A 2 -17.17 -6.52 -12.28
N LEU A 3 -16.63 -5.38 -12.69
CA LEU A 3 -15.62 -5.32 -13.73
C LEU A 3 -14.25 -5.57 -13.09
N ILE A 4 -13.59 -6.65 -13.49
CA ILE A 4 -12.26 -7.02 -13.00
C ILE A 4 -11.26 -6.84 -14.14
N SER A 5 -10.22 -6.03 -13.89
CA SER A 5 -9.09 -5.86 -14.80
C SER A 5 -7.78 -6.18 -14.09
N LYS A 6 -6.78 -6.57 -14.87
CA LYS A 6 -5.40 -6.79 -14.42
C LYS A 6 -4.48 -5.87 -15.21
N GLU A 7 -3.68 -5.12 -14.48
CA GLU A 7 -2.61 -4.27 -15.00
C GLU A 7 -1.26 -4.80 -14.52
N VAL A 8 -0.21 -4.42 -15.22
CA VAL A 8 1.17 -4.72 -14.83
C VAL A 8 1.91 -3.40 -14.70
N MET A 9 2.24 -3.03 -13.47
CA MET A 9 2.99 -1.81 -13.17
C MET A 9 4.48 -2.10 -13.30
N HIS A 10 5.18 -1.38 -14.17
CA HIS A 10 6.63 -1.49 -14.32
C HIS A 10 7.34 -0.63 -13.29
N VAL A 11 8.21 -1.24 -12.47
CA VAL A 11 8.89 -0.56 -11.36
C VAL A 11 10.41 -0.47 -11.55
N GLY A 12 10.95 -1.08 -12.58
CA GLY A 12 12.38 -1.05 -12.89
C GLY A 12 12.82 -2.25 -13.71
N GLU A 13 14.13 -2.42 -13.81
CA GLU A 13 14.76 -3.52 -14.53
C GLU A 13 15.85 -4.15 -13.66
N MET A 14 16.06 -5.44 -13.83
CA MET A 14 17.23 -6.15 -13.30
C MET A 14 18.45 -5.86 -14.17
N ALA A 15 19.65 -6.13 -13.65
CA ALA A 15 20.90 -6.02 -14.43
C ALA A 15 20.91 -6.89 -15.69
N SER A 16 20.10 -7.94 -15.75
CA SER A 16 19.89 -8.80 -16.92
C SER A 16 19.00 -8.18 -18.01
N GLY A 17 18.40 -7.01 -17.76
CA GLY A 17 17.37 -6.41 -18.60
C GLY A 17 15.96 -6.98 -18.41
N ALA A 18 15.77 -7.92 -17.48
CA ALA A 18 14.44 -8.42 -17.16
C ALA A 18 13.64 -7.36 -16.39
N ALA A 19 12.40 -7.14 -16.82
CA ALA A 19 11.53 -6.16 -16.19
C ALA A 19 11.15 -6.56 -14.75
N LEU A 20 11.23 -5.59 -13.83
CA LEU A 20 10.65 -5.70 -12.49
C LEU A 20 9.23 -5.14 -12.54
N THR A 21 8.26 -5.99 -12.26
CA THR A 21 6.85 -5.67 -12.42
C THR A 21 6.03 -6.04 -11.19
N VAL A 22 4.97 -5.28 -10.96
CA VAL A 22 3.99 -5.50 -9.89
C VAL A 22 2.61 -5.71 -10.52
N PRO A 23 1.95 -6.85 -10.27
CA PRO A 23 0.59 -7.07 -10.75
C PRO A 23 -0.41 -6.27 -9.91
N VAL A 24 -1.28 -5.52 -10.57
CA VAL A 24 -2.34 -4.73 -9.96
C VAL A 24 -3.68 -5.23 -10.50
N TYR A 25 -4.57 -5.63 -9.62
CA TYR A 25 -5.95 -6.01 -9.97
C TYR A 25 -6.89 -4.90 -9.53
N ARG A 26 -7.73 -4.44 -10.44
CA ARG A 26 -8.77 -3.45 -10.13
C ARG A 26 -10.14 -4.10 -10.27
N ILE A 27 -10.93 -3.97 -9.24
CA ILE A 27 -12.31 -4.46 -9.19
C ILE A 27 -13.21 -3.24 -9.03
N LYS A 28 -14.02 -2.97 -10.05
CA LYS A 28 -14.98 -1.88 -10.02
C LYS A 28 -16.38 -2.47 -9.87
N GLY A 29 -17.06 -2.09 -8.80
CA GLY A 29 -18.47 -2.33 -8.54
C GLY A 29 -19.35 -1.15 -8.99
N SER A 30 -20.36 -0.80 -8.20
CA SER A 30 -21.16 0.41 -8.42
C SER A 30 -20.38 1.66 -8.05
N ASP A 31 -20.80 2.83 -8.56
CA ASP A 31 -20.15 4.12 -8.26
C ASP A 31 -20.43 4.63 -6.83
N GLN A 32 -21.24 3.90 -6.05
CA GLN A 32 -21.59 4.24 -4.67
C GLN A 32 -20.80 3.37 -3.70
N GLY A 33 -19.80 3.94 -3.05
CA GLY A 33 -19.03 3.25 -2.03
C GLY A 33 -17.57 3.69 -2.00
N PRO A 34 -16.81 3.24 -1.01
CA PRO A 34 -15.41 3.62 -0.84
C PRO A 34 -14.50 2.96 -1.89
N ASN A 35 -13.36 3.60 -2.10
CA ASN A 35 -12.22 3.01 -2.81
C ASN A 35 -11.30 2.36 -1.78
N VAL A 36 -10.99 1.09 -1.96
CA VAL A 36 -10.14 0.33 -1.04
C VAL A 36 -8.86 -0.09 -1.75
N TYR A 37 -7.74 0.03 -1.07
CA TYR A 37 -6.45 -0.49 -1.52
C TYR A 37 -5.96 -1.58 -0.57
N ILE A 38 -5.58 -2.73 -1.10
CA ILE A 38 -5.03 -3.84 -0.31
C ILE A 38 -3.74 -4.32 -0.98
N GLN A 39 -2.65 -4.31 -0.25
CA GLN A 39 -1.37 -4.87 -0.71
C GLN A 39 -0.88 -5.98 0.20
N ALA A 40 0.02 -6.79 -0.32
CA ALA A 40 0.75 -7.81 0.41
C ALA A 40 2.17 -7.94 -0.13
N ASN A 41 3.02 -8.57 0.65
CA ASN A 41 4.35 -8.98 0.24
C ASN A 41 5.30 -7.81 -0.05
N MET A 42 5.21 -6.74 0.75
CA MET A 42 6.26 -5.71 0.79
C MET A 42 7.57 -6.30 1.31
N HIS A 43 7.51 -7.20 2.27
CA HIS A 43 8.62 -8.06 2.67
C HIS A 43 8.53 -9.40 1.95
N GLY A 44 9.61 -9.80 1.28
CA GLY A 44 9.59 -10.92 0.34
C GLY A 44 9.25 -12.29 0.92
N ALA A 45 9.55 -12.54 2.20
CA ALA A 45 9.23 -13.80 2.88
C ALA A 45 7.77 -13.91 3.37
N GLU A 46 7.04 -12.79 3.41
CA GLU A 46 5.70 -12.70 3.99
C GLU A 46 4.61 -13.00 2.96
N VAL A 47 4.55 -14.26 2.50
CA VAL A 47 3.72 -14.69 1.36
C VAL A 47 2.27 -15.03 1.71
N GLN A 48 1.90 -15.06 2.99
CA GLN A 48 0.55 -15.46 3.42
C GLN A 48 -0.52 -14.47 2.94
N GLY A 49 -0.21 -13.18 2.93
CA GLY A 49 -1.08 -12.14 2.40
C GLY A 49 -1.44 -12.33 0.92
N ASN A 50 -0.54 -12.95 0.14
CA ASN A 50 -0.79 -13.25 -1.27
C ASN A 50 -1.98 -14.21 -1.42
N ALA A 51 -2.00 -15.27 -0.60
CA ALA A 51 -3.09 -16.25 -0.61
C ALA A 51 -4.43 -15.58 -0.21
N VAL A 52 -4.41 -14.69 0.78
CA VAL A 52 -5.59 -13.90 1.17
C VAL A 52 -6.09 -13.06 0.01
N ILE A 53 -5.22 -12.33 -0.68
CA ILE A 53 -5.61 -11.48 -1.81
C ILE A 53 -6.17 -12.32 -2.97
N PHE A 54 -5.57 -13.46 -3.31
CA PHE A 54 -6.10 -14.31 -4.37
C PHE A 54 -7.43 -14.96 -4.02
N GLN A 55 -7.65 -15.36 -2.76
CA GLN A 55 -8.96 -15.83 -2.30
C GLN A 55 -10.01 -14.71 -2.35
N LEU A 56 -9.66 -13.51 -1.93
CA LEU A 56 -10.53 -12.35 -2.02
C LEU A 56 -10.90 -12.04 -3.47
N LEU A 57 -9.95 -12.13 -4.40
CA LEU A 57 -10.20 -11.93 -5.82
C LEU A 57 -11.23 -12.93 -6.38
N GLU A 58 -11.18 -14.20 -5.95
CA GLU A 58 -12.18 -15.21 -6.34
C GLU A 58 -13.57 -14.91 -5.75
N LEU A 59 -13.64 -14.51 -4.48
CA LEU A 59 -14.88 -14.14 -3.83
C LEU A 59 -15.55 -12.93 -4.50
N LEU A 60 -14.77 -11.92 -4.86
CA LEU A 60 -15.25 -10.69 -5.49
C LEU A 60 -15.87 -10.89 -6.88
N LYS A 61 -15.64 -12.03 -7.52
CA LYS A 61 -16.33 -12.38 -8.78
C LYS A 61 -17.83 -12.62 -8.59
N ASN A 62 -18.24 -13.05 -7.40
CA ASN A 62 -19.57 -13.57 -7.12
C ASN A 62 -20.42 -12.71 -6.19
N ILE A 63 -19.86 -11.61 -5.66
CA ILE A 63 -20.57 -10.69 -4.79
C ILE A 63 -20.75 -9.34 -5.47
N GLU A 64 -21.83 -8.64 -5.14
CA GLU A 64 -22.05 -7.27 -5.60
C GLU A 64 -21.22 -6.31 -4.75
N LEU A 65 -20.29 -5.60 -5.39
CA LEU A 65 -19.44 -4.62 -4.74
C LEU A 65 -20.01 -3.21 -4.89
N LYS A 66 -20.00 -2.45 -3.82
CA LYS A 66 -20.20 -0.99 -3.84
C LYS A 66 -18.83 -0.33 -3.71
N GLY A 67 -18.55 0.62 -4.62
CA GLY A 67 -17.22 1.23 -4.71
C GLY A 67 -16.22 0.43 -5.53
N SER A 68 -14.95 0.52 -5.18
CA SER A 68 -13.87 -0.18 -5.91
C SER A 68 -12.81 -0.76 -4.97
N ILE A 69 -12.13 -1.81 -5.44
CA ILE A 69 -10.99 -2.40 -4.72
C ILE A 69 -9.80 -2.51 -5.66
N THR A 70 -8.65 -2.00 -5.24
CA THR A 70 -7.34 -2.23 -5.88
C THR A 70 -6.56 -3.24 -5.06
N LEU A 71 -6.15 -4.34 -5.67
CA LEU A 71 -5.43 -5.44 -5.03
C LEU A 71 -4.03 -5.60 -5.61
N VAL A 72 -3.02 -5.61 -4.74
CA VAL A 72 -1.60 -5.81 -5.10
C VAL A 72 -1.04 -7.00 -4.32
N PRO A 73 -1.11 -8.23 -4.89
CA PRO A 73 -0.67 -9.42 -4.17
C PRO A 73 0.85 -9.53 -4.00
N TYR A 74 1.64 -8.92 -4.88
CA TYR A 74 3.10 -8.96 -4.88
C TYR A 74 3.67 -7.55 -5.01
N ALA A 75 3.74 -6.84 -3.89
CA ALA A 75 4.14 -5.43 -3.88
C ALA A 75 5.63 -5.23 -4.21
N ASN A 76 6.49 -6.18 -3.83
CA ASN A 76 7.94 -6.05 -3.95
C ASN A 76 8.60 -7.18 -4.76
N PRO A 77 8.79 -7.02 -6.07
CA PRO A 77 9.41 -8.04 -6.91
C PRO A 77 10.90 -8.28 -6.58
N VAL A 78 11.61 -7.31 -6.01
CA VAL A 78 13.00 -7.50 -5.58
C VAL A 78 13.05 -8.34 -4.32
N GLY A 79 12.29 -7.96 -3.28
CA GLY A 79 12.25 -8.69 -2.02
C GLY A 79 11.78 -10.14 -2.19
N CYS A 80 10.78 -10.39 -3.03
CA CYS A 80 10.27 -11.73 -3.31
C CYS A 80 11.32 -12.64 -3.98
N ASN A 81 12.27 -12.06 -4.72
CA ASN A 81 13.33 -12.79 -5.41
C ASN A 81 14.67 -12.82 -4.64
N HIS A 82 14.74 -12.15 -3.50
CA HIS A 82 15.94 -12.13 -2.67
C HIS A 82 16.10 -13.44 -1.90
N LYS A 83 17.04 -14.27 -2.35
CA LYS A 83 17.36 -15.57 -1.76
C LYS A 83 18.64 -15.51 -0.93
N ASN A 84 18.64 -16.28 0.16
CA ASN A 84 19.84 -16.61 0.92
C ASN A 84 19.86 -18.14 1.12
N GLY A 85 20.64 -18.85 0.31
CA GLY A 85 20.53 -20.29 0.19
C GLY A 85 19.15 -20.70 -0.33
N GLU A 86 18.45 -21.55 0.42
CA GLU A 86 17.10 -22.02 0.09
C GLU A 86 15.99 -21.10 0.60
N TYR A 87 16.32 -20.07 1.38
CA TYR A 87 15.35 -19.20 2.05
C TYR A 87 15.14 -17.88 1.30
N THR A 88 13.90 -17.40 1.29
CA THR A 88 13.58 -16.02 0.91
C THR A 88 13.62 -15.17 2.16
N LEU A 89 14.46 -14.14 2.19
CA LEU A 89 14.52 -13.16 3.27
C LEU A 89 13.71 -11.92 2.93
N GLY A 90 14.23 -11.08 2.05
CA GLY A 90 13.51 -9.97 1.41
C GLY A 90 12.85 -8.96 2.36
N ARG A 91 13.35 -8.79 3.58
CA ARG A 91 12.86 -7.78 4.52
C ARG A 91 13.54 -6.43 4.33
N PHE A 92 14.81 -6.48 3.97
CA PHE A 92 15.65 -5.31 3.75
C PHE A 92 16.10 -5.25 2.30
N ASP A 93 16.26 -4.04 1.77
CA ASP A 93 16.88 -3.83 0.46
C ASP A 93 18.35 -4.26 0.54
N PRO A 94 18.80 -5.21 -0.29
CA PRO A 94 20.17 -5.72 -0.24
C PRO A 94 21.22 -4.68 -0.66
N ILE A 95 20.82 -3.59 -1.31
CA ILE A 95 21.71 -2.52 -1.76
C ILE A 95 21.90 -1.46 -0.68
N THR A 96 20.82 -1.01 -0.08
CA THR A 96 20.83 0.11 0.88
C THR A 96 20.78 -0.34 2.34
N GLY A 97 20.39 -1.58 2.61
CA GLY A 97 20.15 -2.08 3.97
C GLY A 97 18.89 -1.52 4.63
N VAL A 98 18.11 -0.72 3.92
CA VAL A 98 16.87 -0.12 4.47
C VAL A 98 15.75 -1.13 4.42
N ASN A 99 14.93 -1.18 5.48
CA ASN A 99 13.69 -1.97 5.49
C ASN A 99 12.75 -1.44 4.40
N TRP A 100 12.25 -2.33 3.54
CA TRP A 100 11.37 -1.97 2.42
C TRP A 100 10.16 -1.14 2.87
N ASN A 101 9.60 -1.46 4.03
CA ASN A 101 8.45 -0.76 4.62
C ASN A 101 8.82 0.60 5.27
N ARG A 102 10.04 1.10 5.07
CA ARG A 102 10.53 2.43 5.48
C ARG A 102 10.93 3.30 4.29
N MET A 103 10.53 2.90 3.08
CA MET A 103 10.88 3.63 1.85
C MET A 103 9.76 4.54 1.35
N TYR A 104 8.58 4.49 1.96
CA TYR A 104 7.49 5.40 1.68
C TYR A 104 7.86 6.84 2.03
N HIS A 105 7.33 7.80 1.28
CA HIS A 105 7.59 9.21 1.51
C HIS A 105 6.49 9.84 2.36
N PHE A 106 6.89 10.51 3.41
CA PHE A 106 6.03 11.39 4.18
C PHE A 106 6.86 12.60 4.67
N ASP A 107 6.28 13.79 4.61
CA ASP A 107 6.89 15.02 5.10
C ASP A 107 5.92 15.70 6.08
N GLU A 108 6.21 15.56 7.37
CA GLU A 108 5.38 16.14 8.42
C GLU A 108 5.31 17.68 8.36
N SER A 109 6.31 18.33 7.77
CA SER A 109 6.35 19.79 7.69
C SER A 109 5.20 20.40 6.88
N ILE A 110 4.52 19.60 6.06
CA ILE A 110 3.37 20.04 5.26
C ILE A 110 2.06 20.10 6.06
N ILE A 111 1.96 19.41 7.20
CA ILE A 111 0.69 19.25 7.93
C ILE A 111 0.18 20.57 8.45
N GLU A 112 1.01 21.28 9.21
CA GLU A 112 0.60 22.55 9.82
C GLU A 112 0.19 23.62 8.78
N PRO A 113 1.00 23.92 7.74
CA PRO A 113 0.60 24.84 6.68
C PRO A 113 -0.67 24.40 5.96
N PHE A 114 -0.82 23.11 5.69
CA PHE A 114 -2.03 22.58 5.06
C PHE A 114 -3.26 22.78 5.96
N ALA A 115 -3.17 22.41 7.23
CA ALA A 115 -4.28 22.57 8.18
C ALA A 115 -4.72 24.04 8.27
N GLN A 116 -3.78 24.99 8.40
CA GLN A 116 -4.07 26.42 8.47
C GLN A 116 -4.79 26.94 7.21
N ALA A 117 -4.43 26.45 6.05
CA ALA A 117 -5.04 26.86 4.78
C ALA A 117 -6.48 26.32 4.58
N HIS A 118 -6.88 25.27 5.32
CA HIS A 118 -8.15 24.55 5.08
C HIS A 118 -9.13 24.58 6.27
N LEU A 119 -8.89 25.42 7.30
CA LEU A 119 -9.68 25.48 8.54
C LEU A 119 -11.19 25.70 8.34
N THR A 120 -11.61 26.30 7.24
CA THR A 120 -13.01 26.63 6.96
C THR A 120 -13.73 25.66 6.04
N GLN A 121 -13.01 24.63 5.57
CA GLN A 121 -13.55 23.65 4.63
C GLN A 121 -14.25 22.49 5.36
N SER A 122 -15.09 21.76 4.65
CA SER A 122 -15.69 20.53 5.15
C SER A 122 -14.66 19.39 5.23
N ASN A 123 -14.91 18.38 6.07
CA ASN A 123 -14.03 17.22 6.18
C ASN A 123 -13.79 16.50 4.84
N VAL A 124 -14.79 16.48 3.96
CA VAL A 124 -14.67 15.87 2.63
C VAL A 124 -13.71 16.66 1.74
N GLU A 125 -13.84 18.00 1.71
CA GLU A 125 -12.93 18.87 0.95
C GLU A 125 -11.51 18.80 1.49
N ILE A 126 -11.34 18.77 2.81
CA ILE A 126 -10.03 18.60 3.45
C ILE A 126 -9.40 17.28 3.04
N ALA A 127 -10.14 16.17 3.11
CA ALA A 127 -9.63 14.86 2.74
C ALA A 127 -9.20 14.80 1.26
N GLN A 128 -10.01 15.34 0.36
CA GLN A 128 -9.69 15.39 -1.08
C GLN A 128 -8.47 16.28 -1.37
N ALA A 129 -8.40 17.43 -0.74
CA ALA A 129 -7.26 18.34 -0.89
C ALA A 129 -5.96 17.73 -0.34
N PHE A 130 -6.04 17.02 0.80
CA PHE A 130 -4.88 16.36 1.37
C PHE A 130 -4.43 15.17 0.53
N GLN A 131 -5.34 14.35 0.01
CA GLN A 131 -5.02 13.29 -0.94
C GLN A 131 -4.29 13.85 -2.17
N ALA A 132 -4.80 14.94 -2.76
CA ALA A 132 -4.17 15.59 -3.91
C ALA A 132 -2.76 16.06 -3.60
N LEU A 133 -2.55 16.69 -2.45
CA LEU A 133 -1.24 17.13 -1.97
C LEU A 133 -0.28 15.94 -1.81
N MET A 134 -0.71 14.85 -1.20
CA MET A 134 0.13 13.64 -1.04
C MET A 134 0.51 13.02 -2.38
N VAL A 135 -0.42 12.94 -3.32
CA VAL A 135 -0.15 12.46 -4.68
C VAL A 135 0.88 13.35 -5.39
N GLU A 136 0.76 14.67 -5.25
CA GLU A 136 1.71 15.63 -5.82
C GLU A 136 3.10 15.45 -5.23
N GLN A 137 3.23 15.39 -3.91
CA GLN A 137 4.50 15.20 -3.19
C GLN A 137 5.23 13.94 -3.66
N VAL A 138 4.53 12.81 -3.68
CA VAL A 138 5.11 11.53 -4.10
C VAL A 138 5.47 11.55 -5.59
N SER A 139 4.64 12.15 -6.44
CA SER A 139 4.91 12.29 -7.88
C SER A 139 6.14 13.14 -8.16
N GLN A 140 6.33 14.21 -7.40
CA GLN A 140 7.53 15.04 -7.50
C GLN A 140 8.79 14.24 -7.12
N LYS A 141 8.75 13.49 -6.02
CA LYS A 141 9.87 12.61 -5.62
C LYS A 141 10.19 11.54 -6.66
N LEU A 142 9.16 10.95 -7.27
CA LEU A 142 9.32 9.93 -8.30
C LEU A 142 9.97 10.47 -9.58
N ASN A 143 9.66 11.70 -9.99
CA ASN A 143 9.97 12.23 -11.32
C ASN A 143 11.07 13.31 -11.34
N HIS A 144 11.33 14.00 -10.22
CA HIS A 144 12.15 15.23 -10.21
C HIS A 144 13.32 15.19 -9.21
N THR A 145 13.82 14.01 -8.87
CA THR A 145 14.98 13.90 -7.97
C THR A 145 16.29 14.04 -8.75
N VAL A 146 17.13 15.00 -8.37
CA VAL A 146 18.38 15.37 -9.08
C VAL A 146 19.35 14.18 -9.23
N TYR A 147 19.44 13.35 -8.21
CA TYR A 147 20.34 12.19 -8.17
C TYR A 147 19.66 10.86 -8.48
N GLY A 148 18.40 10.91 -8.95
CA GLY A 148 17.57 9.73 -9.12
C GLY A 148 17.06 9.17 -7.79
N ILE A 149 16.38 8.04 -7.87
CA ILE A 149 15.86 7.29 -6.72
C ILE A 149 16.28 5.83 -6.81
N THR A 150 16.39 5.16 -5.68
CA THR A 150 16.67 3.72 -5.64
C THR A 150 15.48 2.93 -6.19
N THR A 151 15.72 1.68 -6.59
CA THR A 151 14.63 0.77 -7.02
C THR A 151 13.60 0.60 -5.91
N GLY A 152 14.04 0.52 -4.65
CA GLY A 152 13.13 0.41 -3.52
C GLY A 152 12.24 1.62 -3.34
N GLN A 153 12.79 2.83 -3.43
CA GLN A 153 12.00 4.06 -3.39
C GLN A 153 11.02 4.13 -4.57
N ARG A 154 11.43 3.72 -5.77
CA ARG A 154 10.54 3.68 -6.93
C ARG A 154 9.35 2.73 -6.71
N ILE A 155 9.59 1.53 -6.18
CA ILE A 155 8.55 0.58 -5.82
C ILE A 155 7.60 1.22 -4.79
N ALA A 156 8.15 1.72 -3.68
CA ALA A 156 7.38 2.32 -2.59
C ALA A 156 6.52 3.51 -3.07
N TYR A 157 7.10 4.43 -3.86
CA TYR A 157 6.37 5.60 -4.34
C TYR A 157 5.25 5.25 -5.33
N GLN A 158 5.47 4.28 -6.21
CA GLN A 158 4.41 3.84 -7.13
C GLN A 158 3.25 3.14 -6.38
N LEU A 159 3.56 2.31 -5.37
CA LEU A 159 2.54 1.71 -4.49
C LEU A 159 1.80 2.79 -3.70
N GLN A 160 2.53 3.78 -3.18
CA GLN A 160 1.97 4.89 -2.42
C GLN A 160 1.02 5.74 -3.28
N LEU A 161 1.34 5.97 -4.56
CA LEU A 161 0.42 6.66 -5.49
C LEU A 161 -0.88 5.88 -5.70
N LEU A 162 -0.85 4.54 -5.69
CA LEU A 162 -2.07 3.73 -5.74
C LEU A 162 -2.85 3.83 -4.42
N ALA A 163 -2.14 3.76 -3.28
CA ALA A 163 -2.75 3.83 -1.96
C ALA A 163 -3.42 5.18 -1.68
N HIS A 164 -2.81 6.28 -2.13
CA HIS A 164 -3.39 7.62 -1.97
C HIS A 164 -4.68 7.86 -2.77
N GLN A 165 -5.06 6.97 -3.69
CA GLN A 165 -6.35 7.03 -4.39
C GLN A 165 -7.47 6.34 -3.62
N ALA A 166 -7.17 5.74 -2.47
CA ALA A 166 -8.12 4.96 -1.68
C ALA A 166 -8.58 5.71 -0.43
N ASP A 167 -9.81 5.41 -0.01
CA ASP A 167 -10.38 5.87 1.26
C ASP A 167 -9.95 4.97 2.42
N LEU A 168 -9.60 3.72 2.12
CA LEU A 168 -9.12 2.73 3.09
C LEU A 168 -7.96 1.94 2.51
N VAL A 169 -6.88 1.86 3.29
CA VAL A 169 -5.64 1.14 2.94
C VAL A 169 -5.43 -0.01 3.91
N LEU A 170 -5.12 -1.19 3.39
CA LEU A 170 -4.75 -2.37 4.17
C LEU A 170 -3.44 -2.95 3.64
N ASP A 171 -2.43 -3.02 4.49
CA ASP A 171 -1.14 -3.63 4.20
C ASP A 171 -0.98 -4.95 4.96
N LEU A 172 -0.88 -6.06 4.22
CA LEU A 172 -0.85 -7.40 4.78
C LEU A 172 0.59 -7.84 5.02
N HIS A 173 0.92 -8.01 6.28
CA HIS A 173 2.21 -8.50 6.75
C HIS A 173 2.10 -9.81 7.51
N THR A 174 3.23 -10.49 7.71
CA THR A 174 3.30 -11.73 8.49
C THR A 174 4.58 -11.77 9.31
N GLY A 175 4.46 -12.07 10.61
CA GLY A 175 5.61 -12.41 11.44
C GLY A 175 5.97 -13.90 11.31
N PRO A 176 7.19 -14.33 11.72
CA PRO A 176 7.61 -15.73 11.66
C PRO A 176 6.71 -16.67 12.46
N ILE A 177 6.32 -16.25 13.67
CA ILE A 177 5.34 -16.92 14.53
C ILE A 177 4.50 -15.81 15.16
N SER A 178 3.25 -15.70 14.79
CA SER A 178 2.35 -14.69 15.34
C SER A 178 0.90 -15.12 15.30
N SER A 179 0.08 -14.55 16.18
CA SER A 179 -1.37 -14.60 16.09
C SER A 179 -1.89 -13.62 15.04
N LYS A 180 -3.11 -13.84 14.55
CA LYS A 180 -3.79 -12.84 13.74
C LYS A 180 -4.01 -11.58 14.58
N HIS A 181 -3.55 -10.45 14.09
CA HIS A 181 -3.74 -9.16 14.74
C HIS A 181 -3.90 -8.05 13.68
N LEU A 182 -4.49 -6.95 14.09
CA LEU A 182 -4.68 -5.75 13.29
C LEU A 182 -4.05 -4.57 14.03
N TYR A 183 -3.13 -3.86 13.39
CA TYR A 183 -2.73 -2.52 13.79
C TYR A 183 -3.72 -1.53 13.22
N CYS A 184 -4.43 -0.81 14.07
CA CYS A 184 -5.48 0.12 13.68
C CYS A 184 -5.19 1.50 14.29
N PRO A 185 -5.05 2.55 13.49
CA PRO A 185 -4.94 3.90 14.02
C PRO A 185 -6.19 4.28 14.82
N ASP A 186 -6.04 5.05 15.88
CA ASP A 186 -7.16 5.44 16.75
C ASP A 186 -8.31 6.10 15.99
N TYR A 187 -8.00 6.91 14.98
CA TYR A 187 -9.02 7.56 14.15
C TYR A 187 -9.84 6.60 13.28
N ALA A 188 -9.31 5.39 13.01
CA ALA A 188 -9.97 4.36 12.19
C ALA A 188 -10.64 3.25 13.04
N ARG A 189 -10.76 3.44 14.37
CA ARG A 189 -11.27 2.44 15.33
C ARG A 189 -12.59 1.80 14.90
N ALA A 190 -13.54 2.58 14.37
CA ALA A 190 -14.81 2.07 13.89
C ALA A 190 -14.65 1.08 12.71
N SER A 191 -13.61 1.25 11.89
CA SER A 191 -13.35 0.34 10.77
C SER A 191 -12.82 -1.02 11.23
N ALA A 192 -12.22 -1.10 12.41
CA ALA A 192 -11.70 -2.35 12.96
C ALA A 192 -12.81 -3.38 13.25
N GLU A 193 -14.04 -2.93 13.51
CA GLU A 193 -15.21 -3.78 13.80
C GLU A 193 -15.61 -4.67 12.61
N TYR A 194 -15.21 -4.29 11.38
CA TYR A 194 -15.48 -5.09 10.17
C TYR A 194 -14.50 -6.25 9.97
N PHE A 195 -13.44 -6.33 10.77
CA PHE A 195 -12.45 -7.40 10.67
C PHE A 195 -12.69 -8.45 11.76
N ASP A 196 -12.88 -9.69 11.35
CA ASP A 196 -12.94 -10.84 12.29
C ASP A 196 -11.50 -11.25 12.70
N ILE A 197 -10.84 -10.33 13.43
CA ILE A 197 -9.47 -10.49 13.92
C ILE A 197 -9.49 -10.38 15.45
N PRO A 198 -9.00 -11.42 16.17
CA PRO A 198 -9.15 -11.51 17.63
C PRO A 198 -8.35 -10.46 18.41
N HIS A 199 -7.29 -9.93 17.81
CA HIS A 199 -6.40 -8.97 18.47
C HIS A 199 -6.30 -7.70 17.65
N VAL A 200 -6.83 -6.58 18.16
CA VAL A 200 -6.69 -5.25 17.57
C VAL A 200 -5.80 -4.41 18.48
N LEU A 201 -4.69 -3.94 17.92
CA LEU A 201 -3.78 -3.02 18.59
C LEU A 201 -4.05 -1.61 18.06
N PHE A 202 -4.62 -0.77 18.91
CA PHE A 202 -4.86 0.63 18.56
C PHE A 202 -3.57 1.42 18.67
N ILE A 203 -3.24 2.09 17.58
CA ILE A 203 -2.02 2.90 17.45
C ILE A 203 -2.40 4.36 17.66
N PRO A 204 -1.77 5.05 18.64
CA PRO A 204 -2.01 6.48 18.85
C PRO A 204 -1.67 7.30 17.59
N ASN A 205 -2.41 8.39 17.39
CA ASN A 205 -2.06 9.38 16.36
C ASN A 205 -0.68 9.95 16.67
N GLY A 206 0.22 9.98 15.71
CA GLY A 206 1.61 10.40 15.89
C GLY A 206 2.58 9.27 16.26
N PHE A 207 2.18 8.02 16.05
CA PHE A 207 3.09 6.87 16.17
C PHE A 207 3.92 6.72 14.89
N ASP A 208 5.23 6.88 15.02
CA ASP A 208 6.21 6.64 13.95
C ASP A 208 6.62 5.17 13.96
N GLY A 209 5.90 4.35 13.23
CA GLY A 209 6.12 2.90 13.18
C GLY A 209 6.93 2.41 12.00
#